data_7eba54b7e96d864d3e452650edc45bdf
#
_entry.id   7eba54b7e96d864d3e452650edc45bdf
#
_cell.length_a   1.000
_cell.length_b   1.000
_cell.length_c   1.000
_cell.angle_alpha   90.00
_cell.angle_beta   90.00
_cell.angle_gamma   90.00
#
_symmetry.space_group_name_H-M   'P 1'
#
loop_
_entity.id
_entity.type
_entity.pdbx_description
1 polymer ?
#
loop_
_entity_poly.entity_id
_entity_poly.type
_entity_poly.pdbx_seq_one_letter_code
_entity_poly.pdbx_strand_id
1 'polypeptide(L)'
;MSSINNLKDRLKDIGYKTTITLSNYIQLLKGSGSFVIPDYQRGYVWGQRKKNSQSDSVSFLINSLKESYKHKSDIFLQGITVHEKKESFDIVLVDGQQRTTFFYLLLKYTGYKDYISIKYDIRKESNDFLNNLDKEDCSRNDTEEYQDIFFFKRTLRIFARELKDIDKEDFRKYILEHVKFLFVIIPEEQAKIVFTMMNGKAKMTDEELIKAELLRFSCLFQKK
;
A
#
# COMPACT_ATOMS: atom_id res chain seq x y z
N MET A 1 -20.73 -16.46 18.99
CA MET A 1 -19.55 -15.91 18.28
C MET A 1 -20.04 -15.53 16.90
N SER A 2 -20.09 -14.23 16.57
CA SER A 2 -20.48 -13.79 15.23
C SER A 2 -19.39 -14.27 14.27
N SER A 3 -19.78 -15.05 13.26
CA SER A 3 -18.86 -15.46 12.20
C SER A 3 -18.24 -14.21 11.59
N ILE A 4 -16.91 -14.13 11.58
CA ILE A 4 -16.19 -13.05 10.87
C ILE A 4 -16.59 -13.17 9.41
N ASN A 5 -17.24 -12.15 8.86
CA ASN A 5 -17.61 -12.14 7.45
C ASN A 5 -16.37 -12.24 6.60
N ASN A 6 -16.33 -13.22 5.70
CA ASN A 6 -15.20 -13.37 4.78
C ASN A 6 -15.11 -12.18 3.81
N LEU A 7 -13.95 -12.01 3.17
CA LEU A 7 -13.68 -10.87 2.29
C LEU A 7 -14.67 -10.79 1.11
N LYS A 8 -15.15 -11.93 0.61
CA LYS A 8 -16.15 -11.96 -0.46
C LYS A 8 -17.49 -11.38 -0.02
N ASP A 9 -17.92 -11.65 1.22
CA ASP A 9 -19.16 -11.08 1.76
C ASP A 9 -19.00 -9.58 2.00
N ARG A 10 -17.86 -9.15 2.54
CA ARG A 10 -17.53 -7.71 2.67
C ARG A 10 -17.57 -6.97 1.34
N LEU A 11 -17.13 -7.59 0.24
CA LEU A 11 -17.23 -7.03 -1.11
C LEU A 11 -18.67 -6.93 -1.61
N LYS A 12 -19.52 -7.90 -1.30
CA LYS A 12 -20.96 -7.82 -1.63
C LYS A 12 -21.64 -6.67 -0.90
N ASP A 13 -21.31 -6.46 0.37
CA ASP A 13 -21.86 -5.36 1.19
C ASP A 13 -21.63 -3.99 0.57
N ILE A 14 -20.48 -3.79 -0.11
CA ILE A 14 -20.13 -2.53 -0.78
C ILE A 14 -20.51 -2.48 -2.27
N GLY A 15 -21.28 -3.46 -2.75
CA GLY A 15 -21.72 -3.50 -4.15
C GLY A 15 -20.59 -3.69 -5.18
N TYR A 16 -19.52 -4.37 -4.79
CA TYR A 16 -18.36 -4.60 -5.65
C TYR A 16 -18.72 -5.36 -6.93
N LYS A 17 -18.21 -4.91 -8.07
CA LYS A 17 -18.27 -5.63 -9.36
C LYS A 17 -16.88 -6.04 -9.82
N THR A 18 -16.06 -5.11 -10.29
CA THR A 18 -14.69 -5.36 -10.77
C THR A 18 -13.70 -4.31 -10.28
N THR A 19 -14.20 -3.12 -9.95
CA THR A 19 -13.42 -2.00 -9.44
C THR A 19 -13.93 -1.59 -8.08
N ILE A 20 -13.04 -1.06 -7.27
CA ILE A 20 -13.31 -0.58 -5.91
C ILE A 20 -12.78 0.84 -5.77
N THR A 21 -13.52 1.72 -5.12
CA THR A 21 -13.03 3.06 -4.76
C THR A 21 -12.07 2.95 -3.57
N LEU A 22 -11.23 3.97 -3.38
CA LEU A 22 -10.34 4.04 -2.22
C LEU A 22 -11.13 3.97 -0.90
N SER A 23 -12.27 4.65 -0.81
CA SER A 23 -13.17 4.58 0.35
C SER A 23 -13.62 3.16 0.63
N ASN A 24 -14.17 2.48 -0.36
CA ASN A 24 -14.66 1.11 -0.22
C ASN A 24 -13.51 0.13 0.10
N TYR A 25 -12.32 0.34 -0.48
CA TYR A 25 -11.13 -0.45 -0.18
C TYR A 25 -10.76 -0.39 1.31
N ILE A 26 -10.78 0.79 1.91
CA ILE A 26 -10.52 0.99 3.34
C ILE A 26 -11.62 0.34 4.19
N GLN A 27 -12.88 0.46 3.79
CA GLN A 27 -14.02 -0.11 4.52
C GLN A 27 -13.96 -1.64 4.63
N LEU A 28 -13.20 -2.32 3.74
CA LEU A 28 -12.97 -3.77 3.86
C LEU A 28 -12.27 -4.17 5.16
N LEU A 29 -11.57 -3.26 5.84
CA LEU A 29 -10.92 -3.52 7.13
C LEU A 29 -11.92 -3.58 8.31
N LYS A 30 -13.18 -3.19 8.11
CA LYS A 30 -14.26 -3.20 9.14
C LYS A 30 -13.85 -2.56 10.47
N GLY A 31 -12.98 -1.55 10.44
CA GLY A 31 -12.55 -0.79 11.63
C GLY A 31 -11.60 -1.53 12.59
N SER A 32 -11.10 -2.73 12.23
CA SER A 32 -10.23 -3.51 13.11
C SER A 32 -9.14 -4.31 12.40
N GLY A 33 -9.28 -4.59 11.10
CA GLY A 33 -8.26 -5.29 10.30
C GLY A 33 -7.12 -4.38 9.84
N SER A 34 -6.08 -4.97 9.26
CA SER A 34 -4.94 -4.25 8.67
C SER A 34 -4.69 -4.72 7.25
N PHE A 35 -4.19 -3.82 6.40
CA PHE A 35 -3.50 -4.23 5.18
C PHE A 35 -2.13 -4.77 5.57
N VAL A 36 -1.90 -6.05 5.33
CA VAL A 36 -0.67 -6.75 5.74
C VAL A 36 0.26 -6.88 4.53
N ILE A 37 1.49 -6.42 4.69
CA ILE A 37 2.56 -6.60 3.73
C ILE A 37 3.41 -7.77 4.22
N PRO A 38 3.35 -8.94 3.52
CA PRO A 38 4.03 -10.15 3.97
C PRO A 38 5.55 -10.05 3.84
N ASP A 39 6.25 -10.95 4.50
CA ASP A 39 7.69 -11.02 4.64
C ASP A 39 8.46 -11.15 3.31
N TYR A 40 7.86 -11.80 2.32
CA TYR A 40 8.46 -12.00 1.00
C TYR A 40 8.41 -10.76 0.11
N GLN A 41 7.73 -9.68 0.54
CA GLN A 41 7.70 -8.42 -0.18
C GLN A 41 8.79 -7.47 0.30
N ARG A 42 9.33 -6.69 -0.65
CA ARG A 42 10.28 -5.62 -0.32
C ARG A 42 9.60 -4.52 0.50
N GLY A 43 10.40 -3.71 1.17
CA GLY A 43 9.93 -2.51 1.84
C GLY A 43 9.42 -1.43 0.89
N TYR A 44 8.98 -0.33 1.48
CA TYR A 44 8.54 0.82 0.71
C TYR A 44 9.74 1.53 0.06
N VAL A 45 9.66 1.72 -1.25
CA VAL A 45 10.75 2.35 -2.05
C VAL A 45 10.24 3.42 -3.02
N TRP A 46 8.94 3.73 -3.01
CA TRP A 46 8.42 4.83 -3.83
C TRP A 46 9.02 6.16 -3.38
N GLY A 47 9.28 7.03 -4.34
CA GLY A 47 10.10 8.22 -4.13
C GLY A 47 11.57 8.02 -4.54
N GLN A 48 11.99 6.78 -4.83
CA GLN A 48 13.29 6.53 -5.43
C GLN A 48 13.30 7.02 -6.89
N ARG A 49 14.25 7.90 -7.20
CA ARG A 49 14.43 8.38 -8.57
C ARG A 49 15.21 7.35 -9.37
N LYS A 50 14.63 6.83 -10.44
CA LYS A 50 15.35 5.96 -11.39
C LYS A 50 16.35 6.80 -12.21
N LYS A 51 17.52 6.24 -12.53
CA LYS A 51 18.62 6.93 -13.25
C LYS A 51 18.16 7.63 -14.54
N ASN A 52 17.14 7.11 -15.22
CA ASN A 52 16.66 7.60 -16.52
C ASN A 52 15.24 8.19 -16.45
N SER A 53 14.71 8.51 -15.27
CA SER A 53 13.37 9.07 -15.12
C SER A 53 13.42 10.54 -14.71
N GLN A 54 12.60 11.37 -15.34
CA GLN A 54 12.46 12.78 -14.99
C GLN A 54 11.76 12.98 -13.64
N SER A 55 10.92 12.02 -13.22
CA SER A 55 10.20 12.07 -11.93
C SER A 55 10.23 10.72 -11.23
N ASP A 56 10.09 10.75 -9.91
CA ASP A 56 9.84 9.55 -9.10
C ASP A 56 8.35 9.16 -9.11
N SER A 57 8.04 7.94 -8.69
CA SER A 57 6.67 7.40 -8.70
C SER A 57 5.70 8.19 -7.82
N VAL A 58 6.16 8.77 -6.71
CA VAL A 58 5.35 9.58 -5.79
C VAL A 58 4.97 10.89 -6.47
N SER A 59 5.94 11.62 -7.01
CA SER A 59 5.72 12.89 -7.72
C SER A 59 4.82 12.69 -8.94
N PHE A 60 5.01 11.60 -9.68
CA PHE A 60 4.15 11.28 -10.82
C PHE A 60 2.69 11.05 -10.40
N LEU A 61 2.47 10.20 -9.37
CA LEU A 61 1.11 9.87 -8.95
C LEU A 61 0.41 11.07 -8.31
N ILE A 62 1.09 11.84 -7.44
CA ILE A 62 0.46 13.01 -6.82
C ILE A 62 0.07 14.07 -7.85
N ASN A 63 0.88 14.28 -8.89
CA ASN A 63 0.54 15.20 -9.97
C ASN A 63 -0.64 14.70 -10.80
N SER A 64 -0.71 13.39 -11.09
CA SER A 64 -1.86 12.80 -11.76
C SER A 64 -3.15 12.96 -10.94
N LEU A 65 -3.08 12.78 -9.61
CA LEU A 65 -4.21 13.02 -8.71
C LEU A 65 -4.64 14.49 -8.70
N LYS A 66 -3.70 15.43 -8.70
CA LYS A 66 -3.99 16.89 -8.78
C LYS A 66 -4.70 17.25 -10.08
N GLU A 67 -4.23 16.73 -11.21
CA GLU A 67 -4.87 16.99 -12.51
C GLU A 67 -6.30 16.41 -12.55
N SER A 68 -6.48 15.17 -12.11
CA SER A 68 -7.81 14.57 -12.03
C SER A 68 -8.73 15.31 -11.05
N TYR A 69 -8.19 15.80 -9.93
CA TYR A 69 -8.92 16.61 -8.96
C TYR A 69 -9.42 17.93 -9.56
N LYS A 70 -8.60 18.64 -10.34
CA LYS A 70 -9.01 19.86 -11.03
C LYS A 70 -10.19 19.63 -11.98
N HIS A 71 -10.21 18.48 -12.66
CA HIS A 71 -11.25 18.12 -13.61
C HIS A 71 -12.43 17.36 -13.00
N LYS A 72 -12.36 17.06 -11.68
CA LYS A 72 -13.33 16.23 -10.95
C LYS A 72 -13.63 14.91 -11.67
N SER A 73 -12.59 14.30 -12.24
CA SER A 73 -12.70 13.06 -13.03
C SER A 73 -12.22 11.86 -12.23
N ASP A 74 -12.74 10.67 -12.57
CA ASP A 74 -12.26 9.42 -12.01
C ASP A 74 -10.82 9.11 -12.46
N ILE A 75 -10.03 8.53 -11.57
CA ILE A 75 -8.70 8.02 -11.87
C ILE A 75 -8.63 6.52 -11.59
N PHE A 76 -8.29 5.76 -12.61
CA PHE A 76 -8.12 4.31 -12.51
C PHE A 76 -6.64 3.97 -12.37
N LEU A 77 -6.32 3.28 -11.30
CA LEU A 77 -4.97 2.81 -11.02
C LEU A 77 -4.85 1.31 -11.29
N GLN A 78 -3.61 0.84 -11.39
CA GLN A 78 -3.32 -0.59 -11.52
C GLN A 78 -3.98 -1.40 -10.40
N GLY A 79 -4.22 -2.69 -10.66
CA GLY A 79 -4.90 -3.60 -9.76
C GLY A 79 -4.20 -3.78 -8.40
N ILE A 80 -5.00 -4.15 -7.41
CA ILE A 80 -4.54 -4.62 -6.11
C ILE A 80 -4.97 -6.09 -6.01
N THR A 81 -3.99 -6.97 -5.76
CA THR A 81 -4.24 -8.40 -5.57
C THR A 81 -3.99 -8.78 -4.13
N VAL A 82 -4.96 -9.48 -3.54
CA VAL A 82 -4.96 -9.80 -2.11
C VAL A 82 -5.39 -11.23 -1.85
N HIS A 83 -5.09 -11.71 -0.64
CA HIS A 83 -5.84 -12.81 -0.02
C HIS A 83 -6.31 -12.40 1.38
N GLU A 84 -7.36 -13.05 1.87
CA GLU A 84 -7.82 -12.85 3.25
C GLU A 84 -6.98 -13.67 4.23
N LYS A 85 -6.83 -13.17 5.44
CA LYS A 85 -6.31 -13.95 6.57
C LYS A 85 -7.49 -14.55 7.32
N LYS A 86 -7.49 -15.86 7.51
CA LYS A 86 -8.55 -16.56 8.23
C LYS A 86 -8.70 -16.01 9.66
N GLU A 87 -9.94 -15.95 10.15
CA GLU A 87 -10.28 -15.54 11.51
C GLU A 87 -9.88 -14.08 11.89
N SER A 88 -9.63 -13.24 10.90
CA SER A 88 -9.37 -11.82 11.11
C SER A 88 -9.95 -10.96 10.00
N PHE A 89 -9.98 -9.64 10.18
CA PHE A 89 -10.30 -8.70 9.09
C PHE A 89 -9.06 -8.25 8.32
N ASP A 90 -7.91 -8.85 8.59
CA ASP A 90 -6.67 -8.55 7.87
C ASP A 90 -6.77 -8.94 6.40
N ILE A 91 -6.19 -8.11 5.56
CA ILE A 91 -6.10 -8.29 4.11
C ILE A 91 -4.62 -8.33 3.73
N VAL A 92 -4.15 -9.49 3.30
CA VAL A 92 -2.75 -9.67 2.92
C VAL A 92 -2.54 -9.25 1.47
N LEU A 93 -1.62 -8.33 1.25
CA LEU A 93 -1.31 -7.81 -0.07
C LEU A 93 -0.39 -8.78 -0.82
N VAL A 94 -0.80 -9.19 -2.02
CA VAL A 94 0.05 -9.96 -2.95
C VAL A 94 0.65 -9.04 -4.00
N ASP A 95 -0.11 -8.04 -4.45
CA ASP A 95 0.38 -6.91 -5.24
C ASP A 95 -0.33 -5.62 -4.83
N GLY A 96 0.31 -4.48 -5.11
CA GLY A 96 -0.23 -3.17 -4.78
C GLY A 96 0.28 -2.59 -3.46
N GLN A 97 1.25 -3.23 -2.78
CA GLN A 97 1.80 -2.76 -1.51
C GLN A 97 2.28 -1.29 -1.55
N GLN A 98 3.02 -0.90 -2.59
CA GLN A 98 3.53 0.46 -2.71
C GLN A 98 2.39 1.48 -2.84
N ARG A 99 1.34 1.14 -3.61
CA ARG A 99 0.15 1.98 -3.76
C ARG A 99 -0.64 2.08 -2.46
N THR A 100 -0.87 0.96 -1.79
CA THR A 100 -1.58 0.94 -0.50
C THR A 100 -0.83 1.77 0.55
N THR A 101 0.49 1.63 0.65
CA THR A 101 1.31 2.45 1.54
C THR A 101 1.27 3.94 1.17
N PHE A 102 1.36 4.27 -0.13
CA PHE A 102 1.22 5.64 -0.60
C PHE A 102 -0.11 6.28 -0.17
N PHE A 103 -1.24 5.58 -0.37
CA PHE A 103 -2.55 6.10 0.03
C PHE A 103 -2.72 6.14 1.54
N TYR A 104 -2.16 5.20 2.29
CA TYR A 104 -2.11 5.29 3.75
C TYR A 104 -1.42 6.59 4.20
N LEU A 105 -0.22 6.86 3.69
CA LEU A 105 0.53 8.08 3.99
C LEU A 105 -0.22 9.34 3.55
N LEU A 106 -0.84 9.34 2.37
CA LEU A 106 -1.58 10.48 1.84
C LEU A 106 -2.82 10.80 2.66
N LEU A 107 -3.56 9.78 3.07
CA LEU A 107 -4.74 9.92 3.93
C LEU A 107 -4.35 10.49 5.30
N LYS A 108 -3.31 9.95 5.93
CA LYS A 108 -2.78 10.49 7.18
C LYS A 108 -2.31 11.94 7.01
N TYR A 109 -1.54 12.25 5.97
CA TYR A 109 -1.09 13.61 5.67
C TYR A 109 -2.23 14.61 5.48
N THR A 110 -3.35 14.17 4.85
CA THR A 110 -4.53 15.01 4.62
C THR A 110 -5.50 15.02 5.82
N GLY A 111 -5.14 14.40 6.94
CA GLY A 111 -5.91 14.43 8.19
C GLY A 111 -7.10 13.48 8.21
N TYR A 112 -7.00 12.31 7.57
CA TYR A 112 -8.01 11.25 7.66
C TYR A 112 -8.04 10.68 9.07
N LYS A 113 -9.23 10.72 9.71
CA LYS A 113 -9.41 10.36 11.11
C LYS A 113 -10.04 8.99 11.32
N ASP A 114 -10.74 8.47 10.28
CA ASP A 114 -11.36 7.17 10.39
C ASP A 114 -10.31 6.06 10.37
N TYR A 115 -10.76 4.85 10.71
CA TYR A 115 -9.86 3.72 10.84
C TYR A 115 -9.21 3.33 9.52
N ILE A 116 -7.89 3.32 9.53
CA ILE A 116 -7.05 2.70 8.49
C ILE A 116 -5.79 2.17 9.16
N SER A 117 -5.40 0.95 8.83
CA SER A 117 -4.20 0.32 9.37
C SER A 117 -3.42 -0.40 8.28
N ILE A 118 -2.09 -0.30 8.35
CA ILE A 118 -1.14 -1.03 7.51
C ILE A 118 -0.07 -1.64 8.40
N LYS A 119 0.36 -2.86 8.08
CA LYS A 119 1.31 -3.61 8.88
C LYS A 119 2.30 -4.35 7.99
N TYR A 120 3.58 -4.23 8.29
CA TYR A 120 4.65 -5.05 7.72
C TYR A 120 4.93 -6.23 8.66
N ASP A 121 4.91 -7.46 8.16
CA ASP A 121 5.05 -8.65 9.01
C ASP A 121 6.38 -8.68 9.79
N ILE A 122 7.48 -8.29 9.16
CA ILE A 122 8.83 -8.43 9.73
C ILE A 122 9.58 -7.11 9.92
N ARG A 123 8.91 -5.94 9.77
CA ARG A 123 9.56 -4.62 9.83
C ARG A 123 9.00 -3.82 11.00
N LYS A 124 9.48 -4.13 12.20
CA LYS A 124 8.99 -3.52 13.43
C LYS A 124 9.14 -1.99 13.40
N GLU A 125 10.30 -1.49 13.02
CA GLU A 125 10.62 -0.05 12.98
C GLU A 125 9.71 0.70 11.99
N SER A 126 9.42 0.08 10.83
CA SER A 126 8.46 0.62 9.86
C SER A 126 7.05 0.70 10.45
N ASN A 127 6.62 -0.33 11.20
CA ASN A 127 5.33 -0.34 11.88
C ASN A 127 5.25 0.73 12.97
N ASP A 128 6.30 0.85 13.79
CA ASP A 128 6.38 1.83 14.88
C ASP A 128 6.32 3.25 14.32
N PHE A 129 7.03 3.52 13.21
CA PHE A 129 6.97 4.81 12.51
C PHE A 129 5.55 5.11 11.99
N LEU A 130 4.93 4.16 11.26
CA LEU A 130 3.60 4.36 10.67
C LEU A 130 2.50 4.55 11.75
N ASN A 131 2.61 3.86 12.88
CA ASN A 131 1.68 4.00 14.01
C ASN A 131 1.82 5.31 14.76
N ASN A 132 2.99 5.95 14.70
CA ASN A 132 3.29 7.22 15.38
C ASN A 132 3.43 8.40 14.41
N LEU A 133 2.94 8.27 13.19
CA LEU A 133 3.15 9.22 12.10
C LEU A 133 2.76 10.67 12.46
N ASP A 134 1.72 10.86 13.27
CA ASP A 134 1.25 12.19 13.71
C ASP A 134 2.24 12.89 14.66
N LYS A 135 3.19 12.15 15.24
CA LYS A 135 4.21 12.67 16.17
C LYS A 135 5.58 12.84 15.52
N GLU A 136 5.74 12.34 14.30
CA GLU A 136 7.03 12.30 13.62
C GLU A 136 7.36 13.63 12.94
N ASP A 137 8.55 14.15 13.19
CA ASP A 137 9.08 15.32 12.46
C ASP A 137 9.66 14.87 11.12
N CYS A 138 8.86 15.00 10.07
CA CYS A 138 9.25 14.64 8.71
C CYS A 138 10.02 15.76 7.97
N SER A 139 10.25 16.92 8.63
CA SER A 139 10.89 18.09 8.01
C SER A 139 12.41 17.95 7.87
N ARG A 140 13.03 17.15 8.72
CA ARG A 140 14.49 16.98 8.77
C ARG A 140 14.99 15.90 7.80
N ASN A 141 16.14 16.17 7.18
CA ASN A 141 16.90 15.18 6.40
C ASN A 141 17.84 14.40 7.34
N ASP A 142 17.26 13.69 8.31
CA ASP A 142 18.05 12.82 9.16
C ASP A 142 18.59 11.64 8.34
N THR A 143 19.77 11.17 8.67
CA THR A 143 20.31 9.92 8.18
C THR A 143 19.49 8.78 8.74
N GLU A 144 18.50 8.34 7.98
CA GLU A 144 17.68 7.22 8.38
C GLU A 144 18.41 5.92 8.13
N GLU A 145 18.51 5.12 9.17
CA GLU A 145 19.11 3.80 9.12
C GLU A 145 18.24 2.80 8.33
N TYR A 146 16.93 2.99 8.39
CA TYR A 146 15.95 2.12 7.74
C TYR A 146 15.45 2.70 6.42
N GLN A 147 15.63 1.96 5.33
CA GLN A 147 15.26 2.36 3.98
C GLN A 147 13.78 2.77 3.86
N ASP A 148 12.86 2.01 4.47
CA ASP A 148 11.44 2.29 4.39
C ASP A 148 11.09 3.63 5.02
N ILE A 149 11.62 3.93 6.21
CA ILE A 149 11.40 5.16 6.95
C ILE A 149 11.93 6.36 6.16
N PHE A 150 13.10 6.22 5.55
CA PHE A 150 13.64 7.22 4.63
C PHE A 150 12.64 7.56 3.51
N PHE A 151 12.06 6.55 2.87
CA PHE A 151 11.10 6.78 1.77
C PHE A 151 9.73 7.23 2.26
N PHE A 152 9.27 6.83 3.46
CA PHE A 152 8.06 7.40 4.08
C PHE A 152 8.24 8.91 4.29
N LYS A 153 9.29 9.33 4.96
CA LYS A 153 9.61 10.75 5.20
C LYS A 153 9.74 11.53 3.88
N ARG A 154 10.43 10.96 2.90
CA ARG A 154 10.56 11.57 1.58
C ARG A 154 9.20 11.74 0.89
N THR A 155 8.33 10.75 0.96
CA THR A 155 6.98 10.81 0.40
C THR A 155 6.16 11.92 1.06
N LEU A 156 6.21 12.04 2.38
CA LEU A 156 5.51 13.09 3.11
C LEU A 156 6.01 14.50 2.77
N ARG A 157 7.33 14.66 2.58
CA ARG A 157 7.91 15.93 2.09
C ARG A 157 7.43 16.29 0.67
N ILE A 158 7.28 15.29 -0.21
CA ILE A 158 6.72 15.51 -1.54
C ILE A 158 5.25 15.96 -1.42
N PHE A 159 4.45 15.33 -0.55
CA PHE A 159 3.08 15.77 -0.32
C PHE A 159 3.02 17.21 0.22
N ALA A 160 3.88 17.56 1.17
CA ALA A 160 3.94 18.92 1.72
C ALA A 160 4.25 19.96 0.65
N ARG A 161 5.13 19.65 -0.30
CA ARG A 161 5.45 20.53 -1.42
C ARG A 161 4.32 20.61 -2.44
N GLU A 162 3.81 19.46 -2.88
CA GLU A 162 2.87 19.36 -4.00
C GLU A 162 1.45 19.77 -3.63
N LEU A 163 1.03 19.60 -2.38
CA LEU A 163 -0.31 19.91 -1.89
C LEU A 163 -0.37 21.22 -1.09
N LYS A 164 0.66 22.06 -1.18
CA LYS A 164 0.78 23.28 -0.39
C LYS A 164 -0.43 24.20 -0.52
N ASP A 165 -0.93 24.39 -1.75
CA ASP A 165 -1.99 25.32 -2.10
C ASP A 165 -3.34 24.63 -2.34
N ILE A 166 -3.47 23.37 -1.91
CA ILE A 166 -4.68 22.56 -2.09
C ILE A 166 -5.39 22.41 -0.76
N ASP A 167 -6.71 22.60 -0.75
CA ASP A 167 -7.55 22.26 0.40
C ASP A 167 -7.47 20.75 0.66
N LYS A 168 -6.88 20.38 1.80
CA LYS A 168 -6.61 18.98 2.13
C LYS A 168 -7.88 18.19 2.39
N GLU A 169 -8.92 18.83 2.92
CA GLU A 169 -10.19 18.17 3.21
C GLU A 169 -10.96 17.86 1.93
N ASP A 170 -11.08 18.83 1.04
CA ASP A 170 -11.77 18.65 -0.25
C ASP A 170 -11.00 17.66 -1.14
N PHE A 171 -9.66 17.74 -1.17
CA PHE A 171 -8.83 16.80 -1.88
C PHE A 171 -8.94 15.38 -1.33
N ARG A 172 -9.00 15.21 -0.01
CA ARG A 172 -9.22 13.91 0.63
C ARG A 172 -10.57 13.31 0.27
N LYS A 173 -11.64 14.10 0.32
CA LYS A 173 -12.98 13.64 -0.12
C LYS A 173 -12.94 13.16 -1.56
N TYR A 174 -12.33 13.95 -2.44
CA TYR A 174 -12.17 13.59 -3.85
C TYR A 174 -11.42 12.27 -4.03
N ILE A 175 -10.25 12.08 -3.44
CA ILE A 175 -9.48 10.84 -3.64
C ILE A 175 -10.20 9.60 -3.11
N LEU A 176 -10.97 9.71 -2.04
CA LEU A 176 -11.75 8.61 -1.48
C LEU A 176 -12.83 8.11 -2.46
N GLU A 177 -13.44 9.00 -3.22
CA GLU A 177 -14.55 8.70 -4.12
C GLU A 177 -14.11 8.41 -5.56
N HIS A 178 -13.08 9.11 -6.05
CA HIS A 178 -12.70 9.09 -7.45
C HIS A 178 -11.47 8.24 -7.78
N VAL A 179 -10.67 7.85 -6.78
CA VAL A 179 -9.58 6.88 -7.00
C VAL A 179 -10.16 5.48 -7.01
N LYS A 180 -9.94 4.75 -8.09
CA LYS A 180 -10.48 3.40 -8.33
C LYS A 180 -9.38 2.41 -8.66
N PHE A 181 -9.54 1.18 -8.18
CA PHE A 181 -8.62 0.06 -8.40
C PHE A 181 -9.38 -1.12 -9.02
N LEU A 182 -8.71 -1.86 -9.89
CA LEU A 182 -9.09 -3.24 -10.13
C LEU A 182 -8.71 -4.05 -8.88
N PHE A 183 -9.65 -4.79 -8.30
CA PHE A 183 -9.43 -5.51 -7.05
C PHE A 183 -9.60 -7.02 -7.27
N VAL A 184 -8.57 -7.80 -6.93
CA VAL A 184 -8.53 -9.24 -7.19
C VAL A 184 -8.27 -10.00 -5.89
N ILE A 185 -9.12 -10.97 -5.60
CA ILE A 185 -8.92 -11.90 -4.48
C ILE A 185 -8.43 -13.23 -5.04
N ILE A 186 -7.37 -13.74 -4.44
CA ILE A 186 -6.84 -15.06 -4.77
C ILE A 186 -6.83 -15.96 -3.51
N PRO A 187 -6.82 -17.28 -3.68
CA PRO A 187 -6.57 -18.20 -2.57
C PRO A 187 -5.18 -17.99 -1.96
N GLU A 188 -5.07 -18.15 -0.64
CA GLU A 188 -3.81 -17.98 0.11
C GLU A 188 -2.69 -18.86 -0.43
N GLU A 189 -3.00 -20.11 -0.77
CA GLU A 189 -2.06 -21.08 -1.31
C GLU A 189 -1.45 -20.68 -2.67
N GLN A 190 -2.11 -19.77 -3.41
CA GLN A 190 -1.63 -19.24 -4.68
C GLN A 190 -0.81 -17.95 -4.54
N ALA A 191 -0.81 -17.34 -3.36
CA ALA A 191 -0.26 -16.00 -3.17
C ALA A 191 1.21 -15.87 -3.61
N LYS A 192 2.08 -16.79 -3.20
CA LYS A 192 3.51 -16.75 -3.55
C LYS A 192 3.75 -16.99 -5.04
N ILE A 193 2.97 -17.88 -5.66
CA ILE A 193 3.08 -18.18 -7.11
C ILE A 193 2.66 -16.93 -7.89
N VAL A 194 1.51 -16.36 -7.56
CA VAL A 194 1.00 -15.16 -8.24
C VAL A 194 1.97 -13.99 -8.05
N PHE A 195 2.49 -13.79 -6.83
CA PHE A 195 3.51 -12.77 -6.57
C PHE A 195 4.74 -12.94 -7.48
N THR A 196 5.27 -14.16 -7.58
CA THR A 196 6.42 -14.46 -8.44
C THR A 196 6.10 -14.22 -9.92
N MET A 197 4.92 -14.61 -10.38
CA MET A 197 4.50 -14.40 -11.77
C MET A 197 4.32 -12.91 -12.11
N MET A 198 3.76 -12.11 -11.20
CA MET A 198 3.56 -10.68 -11.41
C MET A 198 4.88 -9.90 -11.40
N ASN A 199 5.84 -10.31 -10.59
CA ASN A 199 7.15 -9.67 -10.48
C ASN A 199 8.20 -10.28 -11.43
N GLY A 200 7.99 -11.48 -11.96
CA GLY A 200 8.92 -12.19 -12.86
C GLY A 200 9.12 -11.55 -14.24
N LYS A 201 8.34 -10.53 -14.59
CA LYS A 201 8.55 -9.68 -15.78
C LYS A 201 9.42 -8.45 -15.51
N ALA A 202 9.58 -8.04 -14.26
CA ALA A 202 10.62 -7.09 -13.89
C ALA A 202 11.91 -7.89 -13.73
N LYS A 203 12.99 -7.53 -14.45
CA LYS A 203 14.31 -8.12 -14.19
C LYS A 203 14.56 -8.02 -12.69
N MET A 204 14.48 -9.16 -12.00
CA MET A 204 14.87 -9.22 -10.60
C MET A 204 16.33 -8.78 -10.53
N THR A 205 16.65 -7.95 -9.57
CA THR A 205 18.05 -7.68 -9.26
C THR A 205 18.68 -8.97 -8.73
N ASP A 206 19.99 -9.14 -8.87
CA ASP A 206 20.69 -10.33 -8.36
C ASP A 206 20.45 -10.54 -6.87
N GLU A 207 20.26 -9.46 -6.10
CA GLU A 207 19.90 -9.49 -4.67
C GLU A 207 18.48 -10.06 -4.44
N GLU A 208 17.53 -9.73 -5.28
CA GLU A 208 16.15 -10.25 -5.21
C GLU A 208 16.12 -11.73 -5.61
N LEU A 209 16.94 -12.14 -6.59
CA LEU A 209 17.13 -13.54 -6.98
C LEU A 209 17.76 -14.37 -5.84
N ILE A 210 18.82 -13.87 -5.21
CA ILE A 210 19.48 -14.51 -4.07
C ILE A 210 18.50 -14.64 -2.89
N LYS A 211 17.73 -13.59 -2.60
CA LYS A 211 16.73 -13.61 -1.53
C LYS A 211 15.62 -14.63 -1.81
N ALA A 212 15.13 -14.70 -3.05
CA ALA A 212 14.12 -15.68 -3.44
C ALA A 212 14.65 -17.12 -3.32
N GLU A 213 15.90 -17.35 -3.69
CA GLU A 213 16.56 -18.66 -3.60
C GLU A 213 16.82 -19.05 -2.14
N LEU A 214 17.28 -18.15 -1.29
CA LEU A 214 17.44 -18.38 0.15
C LEU A 214 16.11 -18.72 0.85
N LEU A 215 15.02 -18.06 0.47
CA LEU A 215 13.68 -18.38 0.97
C LEU A 215 13.21 -19.77 0.51
N ARG A 216 13.53 -20.15 -0.72
CA ARG A 216 13.27 -21.51 -1.23
C ARG A 216 14.01 -22.57 -0.44
N PHE A 217 15.27 -22.36 -0.10
CA PHE A 217 16.06 -23.27 0.74
C PHE A 217 15.51 -23.33 2.17
N SER A 218 15.14 -22.22 2.78
CA SER A 218 14.60 -22.22 4.16
C SER A 218 13.29 -23.02 4.26
N CYS A 219 12.42 -22.98 3.24
CA CYS A 219 11.20 -23.80 3.19
C CYS A 219 11.45 -25.30 3.06
N LEU A 220 12.60 -25.71 2.49
CA LEU A 220 12.98 -27.13 2.38
C LEU A 220 13.50 -27.72 3.71
N PHE A 221 14.05 -26.89 4.61
CA PHE A 221 14.56 -27.33 5.91
C PHE A 221 13.52 -27.30 7.03
N GLN A 222 12.35 -26.71 6.85
CA GLN A 222 11.27 -26.74 7.83
C GLN A 222 10.32 -27.95 7.71
N LYS A 223 10.62 -28.90 6.80
CA LYS A 223 9.88 -30.16 6.64
C LYS A 223 10.70 -31.37 7.12
N LYS A 224 11.29 -31.30 8.30
CA LYS A 224 11.76 -32.48 9.03
C LYS A 224 11.32 -32.41 10.48
#